data_7a4158b86145f987fba4f4677c5b861b
#
_entry.id   7a4158b86145f987fba4f4677c5b861b
#
_cell.length_a   1.000
_cell.length_b   1.000
_cell.length_c   1.000
_cell.angle_alpha   90.00
_cell.angle_beta   90.00
_cell.angle_gamma   90.00
#
_symmetry.space_group_name_H-M   'P 1'
#
loop_
_entity.id
_entity.type
_entity.pdbx_description
1 polymer ?
#
loop_
_entity_poly.entity_id
_entity_poly.type
_entity_poly.pdbx_seq_one_letter_code
_entity_poly.pdbx_strand_id
1 'polypeptide(L)'
;MKRAKHQDVFAERLPVKAVPEGKQLRKLAGDWLKLRRADAELSQADLAARLGLKYYTFISQVENGFSRVPTEIMGAWASELGLEPAPFARHLLMYYEPEMYRLLFGAESK
;
A
#
# COMPACT_ATOMS: atom_id res chain seq x y z
N MET A 1 16.38 -15.14 -8.53
CA MET A 1 16.04 -15.23 -8.15
C MET A 1 15.10 -14.76 -8.19
N LYS A 2 14.39 -14.90 -8.29
CA LYS A 2 13.54 -14.51 -8.30
C LYS A 2 12.91 -14.51 -7.40
N ARG A 3 12.95 -14.59 -6.64
CA ARG A 3 12.59 -14.65 -5.60
C ARG A 3 11.35 -14.43 -5.34
N ALA A 4 10.82 -14.76 -4.38
CA ALA A 4 9.50 -14.51 -4.04
C ALA A 4 9.32 -13.04 -3.81
N LYS A 5 8.93 -12.36 -4.83
CA LYS A 5 8.76 -10.93 -4.74
C LYS A 5 7.71 -10.55 -3.72
N HIS A 6 6.68 -11.38 -3.57
CA HIS A 6 5.60 -11.06 -2.66
C HIS A 6 6.07 -10.95 -1.22
N GLN A 7 6.98 -11.82 -0.82
CA GLN A 7 7.47 -11.77 0.53
C GLN A 7 8.30 -10.52 0.77
N ASP A 8 9.12 -10.18 -0.21
CA ASP A 8 10.01 -9.04 -0.07
C ASP A 8 9.26 -7.74 0.05
N VAL A 9 8.14 -7.62 -0.69
CA VAL A 9 7.44 -6.35 -0.70
C VAL A 9 6.80 -6.00 0.64
N PHE A 10 6.61 -6.99 1.51
CA PHE A 10 6.04 -6.74 2.81
C PHE A 10 7.09 -6.63 3.92
N ALA A 11 8.36 -6.69 3.56
CA ALA A 11 9.43 -6.64 4.56
C ALA A 11 9.79 -5.23 4.97
N GLU A 12 9.36 -4.25 4.22
CA GLU A 12 9.69 -2.86 4.50
C GLU A 12 9.17 -2.43 5.86
N ARG A 13 9.96 -1.64 6.56
CA ARG A 13 9.58 -1.13 7.88
C ARG A 13 9.72 0.37 7.89
N LEU A 14 8.97 0.99 8.78
CA LEU A 14 9.12 2.42 8.97
C LEU A 14 10.45 2.72 9.67
N PRO A 15 11.01 3.88 9.40
CA PRO A 15 12.24 4.28 10.07
C PRO A 15 12.05 4.33 11.58
N VAL A 16 13.02 3.83 12.30
CA VAL A 16 12.92 3.81 13.74
C VAL A 16 13.15 5.18 14.35
N LYS A 17 14.08 5.90 13.78
CA LYS A 17 14.48 7.13 14.37
C LYS A 17 13.48 8.22 14.31
N ALA A 18 12.84 8.41 13.24
CA ALA A 18 11.90 9.50 13.08
C ALA A 18 10.57 8.94 12.67
N VAL A 19 9.51 9.38 13.33
CA VAL A 19 8.18 8.97 12.97
C VAL A 19 7.62 10.03 12.05
N PRO A 20 7.47 9.75 10.76
CA PRO A 20 6.97 10.75 9.83
C PRO A 20 5.54 11.16 10.18
N GLU A 21 5.19 12.36 9.82
CA GLU A 21 3.83 12.83 10.01
C GLU A 21 2.90 12.10 9.05
N GLY A 22 1.61 12.16 9.34
CA GLY A 22 0.63 11.43 8.56
C GLY A 22 0.72 11.68 7.06
N LYS A 23 0.96 12.93 6.67
CA LYS A 23 1.08 13.27 5.28
C LYS A 23 2.25 12.53 4.63
N GLN A 24 3.38 12.49 5.32
CA GLN A 24 4.56 11.81 4.81
C GLN A 24 4.35 10.31 4.77
N LEU A 25 3.65 9.78 5.75
CA LEU A 25 3.34 8.35 5.76
C LEU A 25 2.46 7.96 4.60
N ARG A 26 1.46 8.80 4.28
CA ARG A 26 0.62 8.52 3.12
C ARG A 26 1.41 8.56 1.83
N LYS A 27 2.40 9.46 1.76
CA LYS A 27 3.25 9.52 0.57
C LYS A 27 4.11 8.28 0.45
N LEU A 28 4.64 7.80 1.57
CA LEU A 28 5.41 6.56 1.55
C LEU A 28 4.54 5.39 1.12
N ALA A 29 3.31 5.33 1.62
CA ALA A 29 2.38 4.29 1.19
C ALA A 29 2.13 4.40 -0.32
N GLY A 30 1.96 5.62 -0.79
CA GLY A 30 1.73 5.84 -2.23
C GLY A 30 2.90 5.39 -3.08
N ASP A 31 4.12 5.66 -2.63
CA ASP A 31 5.30 5.23 -3.35
C ASP A 31 5.37 3.70 -3.41
N TRP A 32 5.06 3.04 -2.31
CA TRP A 32 5.04 1.59 -2.27
C TRP A 32 3.99 1.04 -3.23
N LEU A 33 2.80 1.63 -3.22
CA LEU A 33 1.73 1.20 -4.11
C LEU A 33 2.11 1.37 -5.58
N LYS A 34 2.76 2.47 -5.90
CA LYS A 34 3.19 2.73 -7.27
C LYS A 34 4.17 1.66 -7.74
N LEU A 35 5.10 1.28 -6.88
CA LEU A 35 6.06 0.23 -7.22
C LEU A 35 5.37 -1.11 -7.42
N ARG A 36 4.38 -1.42 -6.56
CA ARG A 36 3.66 -2.68 -6.71
C ARG A 36 2.84 -2.69 -7.99
N ARG A 37 2.29 -1.53 -8.35
CA ARG A 37 1.56 -1.43 -9.62
C ARG A 37 2.50 -1.64 -10.80
N ALA A 38 3.68 -1.04 -10.74
CA ALA A 38 4.67 -1.23 -11.82
C ALA A 38 5.09 -2.68 -11.93
N ASP A 39 5.28 -3.35 -10.79
CA ASP A 39 5.62 -4.77 -10.80
C ASP A 39 4.53 -5.60 -11.47
N ALA A 40 3.28 -5.18 -11.33
CA ALA A 40 2.16 -5.87 -11.96
C ALA A 40 1.97 -5.46 -13.43
N GLU A 41 2.79 -4.53 -13.89
CA GLU A 41 2.76 -4.06 -15.29
C GLU A 41 1.43 -3.42 -15.65
N LEU A 42 0.87 -2.66 -14.72
CA LEU A 42 -0.38 -1.96 -14.94
C LEU A 42 -0.13 -0.47 -14.93
N SER A 43 -0.76 0.23 -15.87
CA SER A 43 -0.78 1.69 -15.78
C SER A 43 -1.81 2.11 -14.74
N GLN A 44 -1.81 3.39 -14.39
CA GLN A 44 -2.84 3.89 -13.50
C GLN A 44 -4.23 3.71 -14.11
N ALA A 45 -4.34 3.93 -15.41
CA ALA A 45 -5.62 3.75 -16.09
C ALA A 45 -6.06 2.29 -16.08
N ASP A 46 -5.10 1.38 -16.28
CA ASP A 46 -5.41 -0.05 -16.23
C ASP A 46 -5.97 -0.44 -14.87
N LEU A 47 -5.29 -0.01 -13.82
CA LEU A 47 -5.73 -0.36 -12.47
C LEU A 47 -7.09 0.24 -12.17
N ALA A 48 -7.31 1.49 -12.56
CA ALA A 48 -8.59 2.13 -12.33
C ALA A 48 -9.71 1.35 -13.02
N ALA A 49 -9.47 0.94 -14.26
CA ALA A 49 -10.48 0.18 -15.00
C ALA A 49 -10.79 -1.14 -14.29
N ARG A 50 -9.76 -1.83 -13.83
CA ARG A 50 -9.95 -3.11 -13.16
C ARG A 50 -10.68 -2.98 -11.84
N LEU A 51 -10.51 -1.84 -11.19
CA LEU A 51 -11.21 -1.57 -9.93
C LEU A 51 -12.59 -0.98 -10.13
N GLY A 52 -12.99 -0.76 -11.37
CA GLY A 52 -14.29 -0.17 -11.65
C GLY A 52 -14.37 1.30 -11.35
N LEU A 53 -13.22 1.98 -11.29
CA LEU A 53 -13.18 3.40 -11.05
C LEU A 53 -13.33 4.15 -12.36
N LYS A 54 -14.07 5.24 -12.30
CA LYS A 54 -14.35 6.00 -13.51
C LYS A 54 -13.11 6.71 -14.06
N TYR A 55 -12.26 7.21 -13.16
CA TYR A 55 -11.10 7.98 -13.59
C TYR A 55 -9.84 7.49 -12.90
N TYR A 56 -8.73 7.52 -13.62
CA TYR A 56 -7.46 7.09 -13.04
C TYR A 56 -6.89 8.12 -12.06
N THR A 57 -7.47 9.32 -12.04
CA THR A 57 -6.94 10.36 -11.16
C THR A 57 -7.00 9.96 -9.70
N PHE A 58 -7.96 9.12 -9.33
CA PHE A 58 -8.00 8.65 -7.95
C PHE A 58 -6.78 7.80 -7.61
N ILE A 59 -6.35 6.95 -8.55
CA ILE A 59 -5.13 6.16 -8.36
C ILE A 59 -3.95 7.11 -8.14
N SER A 60 -3.87 8.14 -8.97
CA SER A 60 -2.79 9.10 -8.86
C SER A 60 -2.79 9.80 -7.51
N GLN A 61 -3.96 10.17 -7.02
CA GLN A 61 -4.07 10.83 -5.72
C GLN A 61 -3.61 9.93 -4.60
N VAL A 62 -3.95 8.65 -4.65
CA VAL A 62 -3.53 7.68 -3.64
C VAL A 62 -2.01 7.52 -3.69
N GLU A 63 -1.46 7.40 -4.89
CA GLU A 63 -0.02 7.19 -5.03
C GLU A 63 0.79 8.41 -4.68
N ASN A 64 0.19 9.59 -4.75
CA ASN A 64 0.88 10.82 -4.34
C ASN A 64 0.63 11.20 -2.89
N GLY A 65 -0.11 10.38 -2.17
CA GLY A 65 -0.32 10.60 -0.76
C GLY A 65 -1.43 11.57 -0.41
N PHE A 66 -2.22 11.98 -1.39
CA PHE A 66 -3.34 12.88 -1.14
C PHE A 66 -4.60 12.15 -0.69
N SER A 67 -4.66 10.87 -0.97
CA SER A 67 -5.79 10.04 -0.58
C SER A 67 -5.28 8.70 -0.08
N ARG A 68 -6.18 7.94 0.51
CA ARG A 68 -5.87 6.60 1.01
C ARG A 68 -6.62 5.58 0.18
N VAL A 69 -6.11 4.35 0.14
CA VAL A 69 -6.88 3.26 -0.45
C VAL A 69 -8.11 3.05 0.42
N PRO A 70 -9.32 3.17 -0.13
CA PRO A 70 -10.52 2.93 0.67
C PRO A 70 -10.58 1.48 1.12
N THR A 71 -11.00 1.29 2.37
CA THR A 71 -11.08 -0.05 2.92
C THR A 71 -11.95 -0.96 2.07
N GLU A 72 -13.02 -0.41 1.52
CA GLU A 72 -14.01 -1.20 0.77
C GLU A 72 -13.43 -1.84 -0.48
N ILE A 73 -12.41 -1.23 -1.09
CA ILE A 73 -11.84 -1.78 -2.30
C ILE A 73 -10.39 -2.23 -2.08
N MET A 74 -9.97 -2.28 -0.84
CA MET A 74 -8.59 -2.66 -0.53
C MET A 74 -8.29 -4.09 -0.97
N GLY A 75 -9.23 -5.00 -0.75
CA GLY A 75 -9.06 -6.38 -1.19
C GLY A 75 -8.95 -6.50 -2.70
N ALA A 76 -9.81 -5.79 -3.41
CA ALA A 76 -9.76 -5.81 -4.88
C ALA A 76 -8.46 -5.19 -5.39
N TRP A 77 -8.02 -4.10 -4.75
CA TRP A 77 -6.77 -3.47 -5.14
C TRP A 77 -5.61 -4.44 -5.01
N ALA A 78 -5.53 -5.14 -3.87
CA ALA A 78 -4.50 -6.14 -3.65
C ALA A 78 -4.54 -7.21 -4.74
N SER A 79 -5.72 -7.72 -4.99
CA SER A 79 -5.87 -8.81 -5.96
C SER A 79 -5.43 -8.38 -7.36
N GLU A 80 -5.75 -7.15 -7.76
CA GLU A 80 -5.35 -6.69 -9.07
C GLU A 80 -3.84 -6.50 -9.17
N LEU A 81 -3.18 -6.30 -8.04
CA LEU A 81 -1.72 -6.22 -8.02
C LEU A 81 -1.07 -7.60 -7.84
N GLY A 82 -1.88 -8.64 -7.73
CA GLY A 82 -1.34 -9.98 -7.53
C GLY A 82 -0.84 -10.22 -6.13
N LEU A 83 -1.36 -9.49 -5.15
CA LEU A 83 -0.93 -9.60 -3.76
C LEU A 83 -2.05 -10.16 -2.90
N GLU A 84 -1.65 -10.81 -1.81
CA GLU A 84 -2.63 -11.33 -0.87
C GLU A 84 -3.29 -10.19 -0.11
N PRO A 85 -4.61 -10.19 0.00
CA PRO A 85 -5.29 -9.05 0.61
C PRO A 85 -4.92 -8.80 2.07
N ALA A 86 -4.77 -9.85 2.88
CA ALA A 86 -4.52 -9.62 4.31
C ALA A 86 -3.16 -8.98 4.58
N PRO A 87 -2.05 -9.50 4.04
CA PRO A 87 -0.78 -8.80 4.25
C PRO A 87 -0.74 -7.43 3.57
N PHE A 88 -1.46 -7.26 2.45
CA PHE A 88 -1.55 -5.97 1.80
C PHE A 88 -2.21 -4.95 2.74
N ALA A 89 -3.35 -5.33 3.32
CA ALA A 89 -4.06 -4.44 4.22
C ALA A 89 -3.23 -4.12 5.45
N ARG A 90 -2.56 -5.13 6.00
CA ARG A 90 -1.72 -4.92 7.16
C ARG A 90 -0.57 -3.96 6.84
N HIS A 91 0.02 -4.10 5.66
CA HIS A 91 1.11 -3.23 5.26
C HIS A 91 0.64 -1.79 5.14
N LEU A 92 -0.52 -1.58 4.54
CA LEU A 92 -1.07 -0.22 4.42
C LEU A 92 -1.46 0.35 5.79
N LEU A 93 -1.92 -0.50 6.69
CA LEU A 93 -2.28 -0.06 8.03
C LEU A 93 -1.06 0.56 8.72
N MET A 94 0.11 0.00 8.49
CA MET A 94 1.34 0.52 9.08
C MET A 94 1.56 1.98 8.70
N TYR A 95 1.27 2.33 7.47
CA TYR A 95 1.44 3.71 7.02
C TYR A 95 0.26 4.59 7.40
N TYR A 96 -0.96 4.07 7.22
CA TYR A 96 -2.14 4.90 7.37
C TYR A 96 -2.54 5.10 8.82
N GLU A 97 -2.33 4.08 9.64
CA GLU A 97 -2.72 4.11 11.05
C GLU A 97 -1.60 3.50 11.87
N PRO A 98 -0.49 4.21 12.00
CA PRO A 98 0.67 3.62 12.66
C PRO A 98 0.43 3.23 14.10
N GLU A 99 -0.39 4.00 14.82
CA GLU A 99 -0.66 3.65 16.21
C GLU A 99 -1.52 2.40 16.31
N MET A 100 -2.53 2.27 15.44
CA MET A 100 -3.33 1.07 15.41
C MET A 100 -2.49 -0.14 15.04
N TYR A 101 -1.61 0.04 14.06
CA TYR A 101 -0.70 -1.02 13.65
C TYR A 101 0.15 -1.48 14.83
N ARG A 102 0.69 -0.52 15.58
CA ARG A 102 1.52 -0.84 16.73
C ARG A 102 0.74 -1.58 17.80
N LEU A 103 -0.49 -1.14 18.05
CA LEU A 103 -1.33 -1.80 19.05
C LEU A 103 -1.66 -3.23 18.67
N LEU A 104 -1.89 -3.47 17.39
CA LEU A 104 -2.27 -4.82 16.95
C LEU A 104 -1.09 -5.73 16.72
N PHE A 105 0.02 -5.21 16.22
CA PHE A 105 1.13 -6.04 15.79
C PHE A 105 2.49 -5.62 16.32
N GLY A 106 2.58 -4.43 16.88
CA GLY A 106 3.88 -3.81 17.09
C GLY A 106 4.79 -4.52 18.05
N ALA A 107 4.21 -5.11 19.06
CA ALA A 107 5.04 -5.72 20.11
C ALA A 107 5.91 -6.81 19.56
N GLU A 108 5.42 -7.49 18.55
CA GLU A 108 6.17 -8.60 18.06
C GLU A 108 7.24 -8.18 17.09
N SER A 109 7.27 -6.93 16.72
CA SER A 109 8.31 -6.54 15.81
C SER A 109 9.65 -6.52 16.50
N LYS A 110 9.65 -6.70 17.79
CA LYS A 110 10.84 -6.76 18.44
C LYS A 110 11.48 -7.88 18.32
#